data_020bdbed40ba651d84b14f0e60a3987a
#
_entry.id   020bdbed40ba651d84b14f0e60a3987a
#
_cell.length_a   1.000
_cell.length_b   1.000
_cell.length_c   1.000
_cell.angle_alpha   90.00
_cell.angle_beta   90.00
_cell.angle_gamma   90.00
#
_symmetry.space_group_name_H-M   'P 1'
#
loop_
_entity.id
_entity.type
_entity.pdbx_description
1 polymer ?
#
loop_
_entity_poly.entity_id
_entity_poly.type
_entity_poly.pdbx_seq_one_letter_code
_entity_poly.pdbx_strand_id
1 'polypeptide(L)'
;MFRRGFSSRKGRSATVTLDKRLSAVAALVRPGSRVADIGTDHAYLPVSLVQSGVCPSAIASDVRSGPLAAAESHVMAAGLSAQISLRLGDGLMTVMPQEVDDIVIAGMGGETVAAILEAAPWVRDARLRLILQPMTRAEDTRRWLLTNGFTLDEEHLVTDGRHLYPVIAASYTAAPPQEDAFWWYAGALSPEEGAPYFAMMQEHLLRRAAGFAHSGDTVEVARLTDIAERLRHYVRVRK
;
A
#
# COMPACT_ATOMS: atom_id res chain seq x y z
N MET A 1 44.34 -43.34 -1.77
CA MET A 1 42.87 -43.20 -1.99
C MET A 1 42.41 -41.98 -1.20
N PHE A 2 42.53 -40.77 -1.81
CA PHE A 2 42.18 -39.50 -1.15
C PHE A 2 40.78 -39.07 -1.58
N ARG A 3 39.81 -39.11 -0.67
CA ARG A 3 38.50 -38.50 -0.86
C ARG A 3 38.62 -36.98 -0.59
N ARG A 4 38.52 -36.16 -1.66
CA ARG A 4 38.34 -34.72 -1.54
C ARG A 4 36.88 -34.45 -1.18
N GLY A 5 36.66 -33.96 0.04
CA GLY A 5 35.37 -33.43 0.47
C GLY A 5 35.03 -32.15 -0.29
N PHE A 6 33.96 -32.16 -1.07
CA PHE A 6 33.36 -30.97 -1.67
C PHE A 6 32.64 -30.22 -0.55
N SER A 7 33.28 -29.22 0.03
CA SER A 7 32.64 -28.25 0.90
C SER A 7 31.81 -27.31 0.01
N SER A 8 30.52 -27.56 -0.07
CA SER A 8 29.54 -26.63 -0.65
C SER A 8 29.48 -25.39 0.24
N ARG A 9 30.22 -24.33 -0.11
CA ARG A 9 29.96 -22.98 0.39
C ARG A 9 28.62 -22.57 -0.16
N LYS A 10 27.55 -22.70 0.65
CA LYS A 10 26.30 -21.96 0.44
C LYS A 10 26.67 -20.48 0.45
N GLY A 11 26.75 -19.88 -0.75
CA GLY A 11 26.85 -18.42 -0.89
C GLY A 11 25.69 -17.80 -0.12
N ARG A 12 25.99 -16.95 0.85
CA ARG A 12 24.97 -16.10 1.47
C ARG A 12 24.46 -15.18 0.36
N SER A 13 23.24 -15.43 -0.12
CA SER A 13 22.51 -14.48 -0.95
C SER A 13 22.48 -13.15 -0.21
N ALA A 14 22.84 -12.05 -0.88
CA ALA A 14 22.77 -10.73 -0.28
C ALA A 14 21.33 -10.45 0.15
N THR A 15 21.13 -10.09 1.40
CA THR A 15 19.81 -9.72 1.92
C THR A 15 19.37 -8.42 1.24
N VAL A 16 18.19 -8.42 0.65
CA VAL A 16 17.61 -7.22 0.05
C VAL A 16 17.26 -6.23 1.16
N THR A 17 17.79 -5.00 1.06
CA THR A 17 17.45 -3.91 1.97
C THR A 17 16.32 -3.10 1.36
N LEU A 18 15.18 -3.05 2.05
CA LEU A 18 14.03 -2.22 1.67
C LEU A 18 14.25 -0.78 2.11
N ASP A 19 13.74 0.18 1.35
CA ASP A 19 13.62 1.55 1.81
C ASP A 19 12.62 1.65 2.98
N LYS A 20 12.49 2.83 3.59
CA LYS A 20 11.61 3.04 4.75
C LYS A 20 10.16 2.74 4.41
N ARG A 21 9.72 3.13 3.23
CA ARG A 21 8.35 2.98 2.75
C ARG A 21 8.00 1.50 2.55
N LEU A 22 8.82 0.76 1.80
CA LEU A 22 8.63 -0.67 1.60
C LEU A 22 8.83 -1.48 2.89
N SER A 23 9.70 -1.01 3.80
CA SER A 23 9.85 -1.64 5.13
C SER A 23 8.56 -1.54 5.96
N ALA A 24 7.88 -0.38 5.93
CA ALA A 24 6.60 -0.22 6.61
C ALA A 24 5.50 -1.08 5.95
N VAL A 25 5.48 -1.16 4.61
CA VAL A 25 4.57 -2.07 3.90
C VAL A 25 4.82 -3.53 4.32
N ALA A 26 6.08 -3.96 4.34
CA ALA A 26 6.46 -5.32 4.74
C ALA A 26 6.05 -5.66 6.18
N ALA A 27 6.10 -4.68 7.09
CA ALA A 27 5.72 -4.86 8.50
C ALA A 27 4.21 -5.17 8.68
N LEU A 28 3.36 -4.77 7.73
CA LEU A 28 1.91 -5.02 7.76
C LEU A 28 1.52 -6.37 7.13
N VAL A 29 2.44 -7.04 6.44
CA VAL A 29 2.19 -8.37 5.85
C VAL A 29 2.09 -9.41 6.95
N ARG A 30 1.02 -10.20 6.93
CA ARG A 30 0.78 -11.26 7.92
C ARG A 30 1.80 -12.40 7.77
N PRO A 31 2.49 -12.81 8.84
CA PRO A 31 3.39 -13.95 8.79
C PRO A 31 2.66 -15.23 8.31
N GLY A 32 3.28 -15.94 7.36
CA GLY A 32 2.72 -17.15 6.76
C GLY A 32 1.76 -16.91 5.61
N SER A 33 1.40 -15.67 5.28
CA SER A 33 0.52 -15.34 4.15
C SER A 33 1.23 -15.50 2.81
N ARG A 34 0.45 -15.86 1.78
CA ARG A 34 0.86 -15.79 0.36
C ARG A 34 0.55 -14.39 -0.13
N VAL A 35 1.54 -13.72 -0.71
CA VAL A 35 1.44 -12.30 -1.06
C VAL A 35 1.35 -12.10 -2.57
N ALA A 36 0.49 -11.17 -3.03
CA ALA A 36 0.60 -10.56 -4.34
C ALA A 36 1.12 -9.13 -4.20
N ASP A 37 2.21 -8.80 -4.89
CA ASP A 37 2.79 -7.46 -5.01
C ASP A 37 2.49 -6.92 -6.40
N ILE A 38 1.60 -5.93 -6.48
CA ILE A 38 1.07 -5.37 -7.71
C ILE A 38 1.81 -4.07 -8.06
N GLY A 39 2.40 -4.04 -9.26
CA GLY A 39 3.34 -2.99 -9.66
C GLY A 39 4.70 -3.18 -8.98
N THR A 40 5.17 -4.42 -9.01
CA THR A 40 6.33 -4.87 -8.21
C THR A 40 7.65 -4.19 -8.56
N ASP A 41 7.74 -3.53 -9.72
CA ASP A 41 8.95 -2.90 -10.27
C ASP A 41 10.13 -3.89 -10.31
N HIS A 42 10.98 -3.95 -9.30
CA HIS A 42 12.15 -4.82 -9.23
C HIS A 42 12.00 -6.04 -8.29
N ALA A 43 10.81 -6.34 -7.80
CA ALA A 43 10.51 -7.41 -6.85
C ALA A 43 11.28 -7.34 -5.52
N TYR A 44 11.71 -6.15 -5.09
CA TYR A 44 12.42 -6.00 -3.81
C TYR A 44 11.59 -6.47 -2.62
N LEU A 45 10.31 -6.12 -2.58
CA LEU A 45 9.41 -6.50 -1.49
C LEU A 45 9.14 -8.01 -1.47
N PRO A 46 8.71 -8.67 -2.56
CA PRO A 46 8.53 -10.11 -2.60
C PRO A 46 9.78 -10.89 -2.22
N VAL A 47 10.95 -10.48 -2.76
CA VAL A 47 12.23 -11.14 -2.42
C VAL A 47 12.54 -11.01 -0.94
N SER A 48 12.39 -9.81 -0.36
CA SER A 48 12.63 -9.58 1.07
C SER A 48 11.71 -10.42 1.96
N LEU A 49 10.40 -10.47 1.65
CA LEU A 49 9.40 -11.21 2.43
C LEU A 49 9.64 -12.72 2.39
N VAL A 50 9.95 -13.27 1.21
CA VAL A 50 10.20 -14.72 1.07
C VAL A 50 11.57 -15.10 1.64
N GLN A 51 12.60 -14.28 1.40
CA GLN A 51 13.96 -14.53 1.90
C GLN A 51 14.05 -14.49 3.43
N SER A 52 13.28 -13.60 4.07
CA SER A 52 13.18 -13.51 5.53
C SER A 52 12.28 -14.58 6.17
N GLY A 53 11.54 -15.36 5.36
CA GLY A 53 10.63 -16.39 5.83
C GLY A 53 9.29 -15.84 6.36
N VAL A 54 8.97 -14.56 6.13
CA VAL A 54 7.67 -13.97 6.47
C VAL A 54 6.58 -14.61 5.60
N CYS A 55 6.85 -14.79 4.30
CA CYS A 55 5.93 -15.38 3.35
C CYS A 55 6.48 -16.69 2.76
N PRO A 56 5.67 -17.73 2.58
CA PRO A 56 6.10 -18.98 1.92
C PRO A 56 6.27 -18.79 0.41
N SER A 57 5.48 -17.90 -0.19
CA SER A 57 5.50 -17.61 -1.63
C SER A 57 4.94 -16.22 -1.92
N ALA A 58 5.26 -15.70 -3.11
CA ALA A 58 4.72 -14.45 -3.60
C ALA A 58 4.42 -14.47 -5.10
N ILE A 59 3.46 -13.65 -5.51
CA ILE A 59 3.24 -13.25 -6.90
C ILE A 59 3.75 -11.83 -7.03
N ALA A 60 4.61 -11.56 -8.01
CA ALA A 60 5.11 -10.24 -8.35
C ALA A 60 4.61 -9.88 -9.75
N SER A 61 3.76 -8.86 -9.85
CA SER A 61 3.10 -8.48 -11.10
C SER A 61 3.46 -7.04 -11.49
N ASP A 62 3.68 -6.81 -12.78
CA ASP A 62 3.80 -5.46 -13.36
C ASP A 62 3.16 -5.44 -14.75
N VAL A 63 2.64 -4.28 -15.15
CA VAL A 63 2.05 -4.08 -16.48
C VAL A 63 3.13 -3.89 -17.56
N ARG A 64 4.37 -3.58 -17.15
CA ARG A 64 5.49 -3.30 -18.04
C ARG A 64 6.50 -4.44 -18.03
N SER A 65 6.93 -4.88 -19.21
CA SER A 65 7.91 -5.97 -19.36
C SER A 65 9.31 -5.62 -18.87
N GLY A 66 9.73 -4.35 -18.96
CA GLY A 66 11.04 -3.89 -18.52
C GLY A 66 11.27 -4.08 -17.02
N PRO A 67 10.44 -3.49 -16.14
CA PRO A 67 10.49 -3.75 -14.70
C PRO A 67 10.41 -5.23 -14.37
N LEU A 68 9.54 -5.98 -15.04
CA LEU A 68 9.40 -7.41 -14.78
C LEU A 68 10.67 -8.21 -15.13
N ALA A 69 11.42 -7.84 -16.17
CA ALA A 69 12.72 -8.46 -16.50
C ALA A 69 13.79 -8.15 -15.43
N ALA A 70 13.74 -6.94 -14.85
CA ALA A 70 14.61 -6.60 -13.72
C ALA A 70 14.22 -7.40 -12.46
N ALA A 71 12.93 -7.56 -12.20
CA ALA A 71 12.41 -8.42 -11.14
C ALA A 71 12.87 -9.88 -11.29
N GLU A 72 12.83 -10.43 -12.52
CA GLU A 72 13.31 -11.78 -12.81
C GLU A 72 14.77 -11.95 -12.43
N SER A 73 15.61 -11.00 -12.82
CA SER A 73 17.04 -11.03 -12.49
C SER A 73 17.28 -11.04 -10.97
N HIS A 74 16.52 -10.26 -10.21
CA HIS A 74 16.61 -10.22 -8.75
C HIS A 74 16.12 -11.51 -8.08
N VAL A 75 15.00 -12.04 -8.53
CA VAL A 75 14.43 -13.31 -8.04
C VAL A 75 15.39 -14.48 -8.29
N MET A 76 15.98 -14.53 -9.50
CA MET A 76 16.98 -15.54 -9.85
C MET A 76 18.26 -15.40 -9.00
N ALA A 77 18.78 -14.19 -8.83
CA ALA A 77 19.96 -13.92 -8.01
C ALA A 77 19.74 -14.29 -6.53
N ALA A 78 18.52 -14.14 -6.04
CA ALA A 78 18.12 -14.56 -4.70
C ALA A 78 17.87 -16.06 -4.57
N GLY A 79 17.81 -16.83 -5.68
CA GLY A 79 17.51 -18.25 -5.70
C GLY A 79 16.05 -18.59 -5.35
N LEU A 80 15.11 -17.66 -5.60
CA LEU A 80 13.72 -17.75 -5.17
C LEU A 80 12.73 -18.02 -6.31
N SER A 81 13.20 -18.44 -7.49
CA SER A 81 12.35 -18.67 -8.67
C SER A 81 11.29 -19.76 -8.49
N ALA A 82 11.45 -20.63 -7.49
CA ALA A 82 10.42 -21.63 -7.15
C ALA A 82 9.31 -21.06 -6.23
N GLN A 83 9.58 -19.97 -5.51
CA GLN A 83 8.65 -19.37 -4.54
C GLN A 83 8.00 -18.07 -5.04
N ILE A 84 8.63 -17.37 -5.99
CA ILE A 84 8.13 -16.10 -6.52
C ILE A 84 7.73 -16.27 -7.98
N SER A 85 6.43 -16.10 -8.25
CA SER A 85 5.85 -16.14 -9.60
C SER A 85 5.82 -14.73 -10.19
N LEU A 86 6.44 -14.53 -11.34
CA LEU A 86 6.44 -13.25 -12.06
C LEU A 86 5.32 -13.25 -13.10
N ARG A 87 4.52 -12.18 -13.15
CA ARG A 87 3.36 -12.09 -14.05
C ARG A 87 3.28 -10.73 -14.73
N LEU A 88 3.21 -10.76 -16.06
CA LEU A 88 2.94 -9.57 -16.88
C LEU A 88 1.43 -9.36 -16.97
N GLY A 89 0.91 -8.25 -16.46
CA GLY A 89 -0.51 -7.94 -16.55
C GLY A 89 -0.89 -6.67 -15.81
N ASP A 90 -2.11 -6.22 -16.05
CA ASP A 90 -2.66 -5.00 -15.47
C ASP A 90 -3.34 -5.29 -14.12
N GLY A 91 -2.87 -4.60 -13.08
CA GLY A 91 -3.43 -4.70 -11.75
C GLY A 91 -3.56 -6.15 -11.25
N LEU A 92 -4.73 -6.52 -10.80
CA LEU A 92 -5.06 -7.83 -10.23
C LEU A 92 -5.53 -8.87 -11.27
N MET A 93 -5.52 -8.55 -12.56
CA MET A 93 -6.05 -9.45 -13.61
C MET A 93 -5.29 -10.77 -13.73
N THR A 94 -4.05 -10.83 -13.30
CA THR A 94 -3.21 -12.04 -13.34
C THR A 94 -3.18 -12.82 -12.02
N VAL A 95 -3.96 -12.40 -11.03
CA VAL A 95 -4.02 -13.02 -9.70
C VAL A 95 -5.38 -13.66 -9.48
N MET A 96 -5.38 -14.90 -9.01
CA MET A 96 -6.63 -15.59 -8.62
C MET A 96 -6.84 -15.50 -7.10
N PRO A 97 -8.09 -15.37 -6.63
CA PRO A 97 -8.39 -15.17 -5.20
C PRO A 97 -7.83 -16.25 -4.28
N GLN A 98 -7.76 -17.50 -4.76
CA GLN A 98 -7.27 -18.63 -3.98
C GLN A 98 -5.75 -18.71 -3.89
N GLU A 99 -5.01 -17.92 -4.64
CA GLU A 99 -3.54 -17.93 -4.67
C GLU A 99 -2.90 -17.07 -3.59
N VAL A 100 -3.67 -16.16 -3.00
CA VAL A 100 -3.15 -15.11 -2.13
C VAL A 100 -3.97 -14.96 -0.85
N ASP A 101 -3.33 -14.45 0.17
CA ASP A 101 -3.92 -14.11 1.46
C ASP A 101 -3.77 -12.59 1.73
N ASP A 102 -2.64 -11.99 1.29
CA ASP A 102 -2.37 -10.56 1.38
C ASP A 102 -2.10 -9.97 -0.01
N ILE A 103 -2.64 -8.80 -0.27
CA ILE A 103 -2.46 -8.06 -1.53
C ILE A 103 -1.78 -6.73 -1.21
N VAL A 104 -0.62 -6.49 -1.82
CA VAL A 104 0.12 -5.24 -1.72
C VAL A 104 -0.04 -4.44 -3.01
N ILE A 105 -0.40 -3.16 -2.89
CA ILE A 105 -0.37 -2.18 -3.98
C ILE A 105 0.36 -0.95 -3.43
N ALA A 106 1.63 -0.78 -3.78
CA ALA A 106 2.48 0.27 -3.26
C ALA A 106 3.15 1.08 -4.37
N GLY A 107 3.37 2.39 -4.11
CA GLY A 107 4.08 3.25 -5.06
C GLY A 107 3.22 3.82 -6.18
N MET A 108 1.91 3.74 -6.09
CA MET A 108 0.96 4.25 -7.09
C MET A 108 0.15 5.43 -6.56
N GLY A 109 -0.49 6.22 -7.45
CA GLY A 109 -1.46 7.23 -7.04
C GLY A 109 -2.74 6.60 -6.47
N GLY A 110 -3.41 7.29 -5.52
CA GLY A 110 -4.61 6.75 -4.87
C GLY A 110 -5.76 6.47 -5.83
N GLU A 111 -5.91 7.24 -6.90
CA GLU A 111 -6.88 6.96 -7.97
C GLU A 111 -6.57 5.63 -8.69
N THR A 112 -5.29 5.37 -8.97
CA THR A 112 -4.85 4.12 -9.61
C THR A 112 -5.10 2.93 -8.70
N VAL A 113 -4.77 3.07 -7.39
CA VAL A 113 -5.06 2.03 -6.40
C VAL A 113 -6.55 1.72 -6.37
N ALA A 114 -7.41 2.73 -6.27
CA ALA A 114 -8.86 2.57 -6.27
C ALA A 114 -9.38 1.90 -7.56
N ALA A 115 -8.85 2.28 -8.72
CA ALA A 115 -9.22 1.68 -10.01
C ALA A 115 -8.82 0.20 -10.12
N ILE A 116 -7.64 -0.18 -9.63
CA ILE A 116 -7.19 -1.59 -9.59
C ILE A 116 -8.12 -2.43 -8.70
N LEU A 117 -8.51 -1.90 -7.54
CA LEU A 117 -9.40 -2.59 -6.61
C LEU A 117 -10.82 -2.70 -7.16
N GLU A 118 -11.33 -1.65 -7.83
CA GLU A 118 -12.64 -1.66 -8.46
C GLU A 118 -12.74 -2.68 -9.59
N ALA A 119 -11.66 -2.86 -10.36
CA ALA A 119 -11.58 -3.84 -11.45
C ALA A 119 -11.54 -5.30 -10.95
N ALA A 120 -11.34 -5.53 -9.65
CA ALA A 120 -11.22 -6.84 -9.04
C ALA A 120 -12.26 -7.07 -7.91
N PRO A 121 -13.55 -7.24 -8.21
CA PRO A 121 -14.61 -7.36 -7.18
C PRO A 121 -14.37 -8.49 -6.15
N TRP A 122 -13.58 -9.48 -6.51
CA TRP A 122 -13.22 -10.60 -5.65
C TRP A 122 -12.35 -10.21 -4.44
N VAL A 123 -11.77 -9.00 -4.40
CA VAL A 123 -11.05 -8.50 -3.23
C VAL A 123 -11.97 -8.27 -2.02
N ARG A 124 -13.30 -8.24 -2.23
CA ARG A 124 -14.31 -8.16 -1.17
C ARG A 124 -14.50 -9.53 -0.49
N ASP A 125 -13.42 -10.08 0.02
CA ASP A 125 -13.35 -11.35 0.72
C ASP A 125 -12.66 -11.14 2.08
N ALA A 126 -13.34 -11.49 3.17
CA ALA A 126 -12.85 -11.29 4.54
C ALA A 126 -11.56 -12.09 4.87
N ARG A 127 -11.15 -13.05 4.04
CA ARG A 127 -9.89 -13.77 4.18
C ARG A 127 -8.69 -12.95 3.74
N LEU A 128 -8.93 -12.00 2.83
CA LEU A 128 -7.89 -11.17 2.22
C LEU A 128 -7.59 -9.95 3.08
N ARG A 129 -6.33 -9.56 3.12
CA ARG A 129 -5.86 -8.30 3.64
C ARG A 129 -5.27 -7.45 2.51
N LEU A 130 -5.70 -6.21 2.42
CA LEU A 130 -5.12 -5.22 1.52
C LEU A 130 -4.07 -4.41 2.27
N ILE A 131 -2.89 -4.23 1.68
CA ILE A 131 -1.81 -3.38 2.20
C ILE A 131 -1.50 -2.37 1.11
N LEU A 132 -1.90 -1.13 1.32
CA LEU A 132 -1.94 -0.10 0.30
C LEU A 132 -1.03 1.06 0.69
N GLN A 133 -0.19 1.50 -0.24
CA GLN A 133 0.65 2.67 -0.04
C GLN A 133 0.49 3.64 -1.22
N PRO A 134 -0.51 4.53 -1.15
CA PRO A 134 -0.67 5.57 -2.15
C PRO A 134 0.45 6.63 -2.04
N MET A 135 1.06 6.99 -3.18
CA MET A 135 2.08 8.05 -3.26
C MET A 135 1.46 9.45 -3.24
N THR A 136 0.24 9.56 -3.76
CA THR A 136 -0.53 10.80 -3.86
C THR A 136 -2.01 10.47 -3.67
N ARG A 137 -2.81 11.45 -3.25
CA ARG A 137 -4.28 11.34 -3.17
C ARG A 137 -4.75 10.13 -2.36
N ALA A 138 -4.17 9.94 -1.18
CA ALA A 138 -4.53 8.85 -0.27
C ALA A 138 -6.01 8.87 0.10
N GLU A 139 -6.65 10.04 0.07
CA GLU A 139 -8.08 10.23 0.27
C GLU A 139 -8.94 9.45 -0.73
N ASP A 140 -8.49 9.23 -1.97
CA ASP A 140 -9.23 8.44 -2.96
C ASP A 140 -9.18 6.95 -2.63
N THR A 141 -8.02 6.45 -2.19
CA THR A 141 -7.88 5.07 -1.71
C THR A 141 -8.77 4.82 -0.49
N ARG A 142 -8.71 5.70 0.52
CA ARG A 142 -9.53 5.56 1.73
C ARG A 142 -11.02 5.69 1.42
N ARG A 143 -11.41 6.64 0.54
CA ARG A 143 -12.80 6.77 0.10
C ARG A 143 -13.28 5.47 -0.51
N TRP A 144 -12.53 4.91 -1.47
CA TRP A 144 -12.92 3.65 -2.10
C TRP A 144 -13.08 2.53 -1.05
N LEU A 145 -12.13 2.34 -0.15
CA LEU A 145 -12.22 1.33 0.91
C LEU A 145 -13.47 1.52 1.77
N LEU A 146 -13.64 2.72 2.33
CA LEU A 146 -14.70 3.03 3.29
C LEU A 146 -16.10 3.04 2.68
N THR A 147 -16.23 3.25 1.37
CA THR A 147 -17.51 3.17 0.67
C THR A 147 -17.80 1.79 0.08
N ASN A 148 -16.81 0.89 0.04
CA ASN A 148 -16.95 -0.45 -0.51
C ASN A 148 -16.91 -1.58 0.53
N GLY A 149 -17.21 -1.26 1.80
CA GLY A 149 -17.39 -2.26 2.85
C GLY A 149 -16.11 -2.72 3.53
N PHE A 150 -15.00 -1.99 3.37
CA PHE A 150 -13.75 -2.27 4.07
C PHE A 150 -13.65 -1.46 5.36
N THR A 151 -12.93 -2.04 6.32
CA THR A 151 -12.47 -1.36 7.54
C THR A 151 -10.97 -1.11 7.38
N LEU A 152 -10.50 0.06 7.80
CA LEU A 152 -9.07 0.33 7.95
C LEU A 152 -8.63 -0.28 9.26
N ASP A 153 -7.86 -1.38 9.19
CA ASP A 153 -7.43 -2.13 10.37
C ASP A 153 -6.35 -1.36 11.14
N GLU A 154 -5.39 -0.83 10.41
CA GLU A 154 -4.32 0.01 10.92
C GLU A 154 -3.75 0.90 9.81
N GLU A 155 -3.17 2.01 10.20
CA GLU A 155 -2.55 2.92 9.27
C GLU A 155 -1.36 3.60 9.93
N HIS A 156 -0.23 3.66 9.21
CA HIS A 156 1.02 4.26 9.66
C HIS A 156 1.50 5.34 8.72
N LEU A 157 2.18 6.34 9.27
CA LEU A 157 2.77 7.42 8.51
C LEU A 157 4.29 7.21 8.35
N VAL A 158 4.73 7.07 7.11
CA VAL A 158 6.16 6.97 6.78
C VAL A 158 6.68 8.32 6.32
N THR A 159 7.74 8.79 6.98
CA THR A 159 8.47 9.98 6.55
C THR A 159 9.70 9.60 5.75
N ASP A 160 9.75 10.05 4.49
CA ASP A 160 10.93 9.90 3.63
C ASP A 160 11.32 11.25 3.03
N GLY A 161 12.44 11.78 3.50
CA GLY A 161 12.84 13.16 3.24
C GLY A 161 11.77 14.15 3.73
N ARG A 162 11.19 14.90 2.81
CA ARG A 162 10.09 15.86 3.08
C ARG A 162 8.69 15.28 2.79
N HIS A 163 8.61 14.05 2.32
CA HIS A 163 7.36 13.42 1.92
C HIS A 163 6.78 12.58 3.06
N LEU A 164 5.47 12.61 3.16
CA LEU A 164 4.68 11.87 4.14
C LEU A 164 3.79 10.89 3.40
N TYR A 165 4.00 9.60 3.65
CA TYR A 165 3.28 8.54 2.96
C TYR A 165 2.47 7.72 3.96
N PRO A 166 1.13 7.70 3.85
CA PRO A 166 0.33 6.73 4.60
C PRO A 166 0.53 5.33 4.03
N VAL A 167 0.61 4.35 4.93
CA VAL A 167 0.58 2.91 4.63
C VAL A 167 -0.62 2.34 5.34
N ILE A 168 -1.54 1.78 4.59
CA ILE A 168 -2.89 1.39 5.04
C ILE A 168 -3.01 -0.12 4.97
N ALA A 169 -3.43 -0.76 6.07
CA ALA A 169 -3.93 -2.12 6.05
C ALA A 169 -5.44 -2.11 6.20
N ALA A 170 -6.14 -2.88 5.36
CA ALA A 170 -7.60 -2.92 5.34
C ALA A 170 -8.12 -4.33 5.08
N SER A 171 -9.25 -4.66 5.69
CA SER A 171 -9.96 -5.93 5.52
C SER A 171 -11.42 -5.70 5.13
N TYR A 172 -11.98 -6.59 4.32
CA TYR A 172 -13.38 -6.55 3.97
C TYR A 172 -14.24 -7.07 5.14
N THR A 173 -15.13 -6.23 5.64
CA THR A 173 -16.01 -6.56 6.77
C THR A 173 -17.49 -6.40 6.44
N ALA A 174 -17.82 -6.04 5.20
CA ALA A 174 -19.14 -5.62 4.76
C ALA A 174 -19.70 -4.47 5.61
N ALA A 175 -18.80 -3.59 6.11
CA ALA A 175 -19.18 -2.42 6.87
C ALA A 175 -20.08 -1.49 6.05
N PRO A 176 -21.06 -0.80 6.68
CA PRO A 176 -21.85 0.20 5.98
C PRO A 176 -20.96 1.32 5.43
N PRO A 177 -21.30 1.89 4.27
CA PRO A 177 -20.50 2.93 3.64
C PRO A 177 -20.29 4.12 4.58
N GLN A 178 -19.04 4.56 4.72
CA GLN A 178 -18.70 5.79 5.44
C GLN A 178 -18.68 6.95 4.45
N GLU A 179 -19.72 7.78 4.47
CA GLU A 179 -19.89 8.90 3.55
C GLU A 179 -19.31 10.23 4.07
N ASP A 180 -18.98 10.32 5.36
CA ASP A 180 -18.35 11.52 5.91
C ASP A 180 -16.93 11.67 5.37
N ALA A 181 -16.77 12.67 4.50
CA ALA A 181 -15.51 12.95 3.82
C ALA A 181 -14.32 13.24 4.77
N PHE A 182 -14.59 13.61 6.03
CA PHE A 182 -13.54 13.78 7.03
C PHE A 182 -12.65 12.51 7.13
N TRP A 183 -13.27 11.31 7.17
CA TRP A 183 -12.56 10.05 7.32
C TRP A 183 -11.75 9.66 6.08
N TRP A 184 -12.09 10.18 4.91
CA TRP A 184 -11.27 9.98 3.71
C TRP A 184 -9.92 10.70 3.82
N TYR A 185 -9.88 11.84 4.54
CA TYR A 185 -8.65 12.58 4.77
C TYR A 185 -7.93 12.16 6.05
N ALA A 186 -8.64 11.86 7.12
CA ALA A 186 -8.06 11.46 8.38
C ALA A 186 -7.56 10.00 8.36
N GLY A 187 -8.31 9.08 7.74
CA GLY A 187 -8.02 7.67 7.77
C GLY A 187 -8.10 7.08 9.19
N ALA A 188 -7.27 6.08 9.45
CA ALA A 188 -7.09 5.46 10.76
C ALA A 188 -5.84 5.97 11.50
N LEU A 189 -5.17 7.02 10.99
CA LEU A 189 -4.02 7.62 11.67
C LEU A 189 -4.42 8.19 13.03
N SER A 190 -3.63 7.90 14.06
CA SER A 190 -3.81 8.53 15.36
C SER A 190 -3.54 10.05 15.27
N PRO A 191 -4.15 10.87 16.15
CA PRO A 191 -3.88 12.31 16.19
C PRO A 191 -2.40 12.67 16.36
N GLU A 192 -1.66 11.86 17.13
CA GLU A 192 -0.24 12.07 17.41
C GLU A 192 0.62 11.73 16.20
N GLU A 193 0.45 10.53 15.64
CA GLU A 193 1.22 10.07 14.48
C GLU A 193 0.86 10.86 13.23
N GLY A 194 -0.44 11.13 13.04
CA GLY A 194 -0.96 11.84 11.88
C GLY A 194 -0.76 13.35 11.91
N ALA A 195 -0.36 13.96 13.03
CA ALA A 195 -0.28 15.42 13.16
C ALA A 195 0.43 16.14 12.00
N PRO A 196 1.63 15.73 11.55
CA PRO A 196 2.30 16.39 10.42
C PRO A 196 1.55 16.20 9.11
N TYR A 197 0.93 15.05 8.90
CA TYR A 197 0.11 14.77 7.71
C TYR A 197 -1.16 15.61 7.72
N PHE A 198 -1.86 15.71 8.85
CA PHE A 198 -3.07 16.52 8.97
C PHE A 198 -2.82 18.01 8.77
N ALA A 199 -1.67 18.52 9.26
CA ALA A 199 -1.26 19.89 9.01
C ALA A 199 -1.03 20.16 7.51
N MET A 200 -0.35 19.25 6.83
CA MET A 200 -0.12 19.32 5.38
C MET A 200 -1.46 19.26 4.61
N MET A 201 -2.35 18.34 4.99
CA MET A 201 -3.66 18.19 4.34
C MET A 201 -4.55 19.40 4.58
N GLN A 202 -4.55 19.97 5.79
CA GLN A 202 -5.26 21.21 6.08
C GLN A 202 -4.85 22.35 5.14
N GLU A 203 -3.54 22.55 4.99
CA GLU A 203 -3.03 23.58 4.10
C GLU A 203 -3.40 23.32 2.63
N HIS A 204 -3.34 22.05 2.21
CA HIS A 204 -3.75 21.64 0.86
C HIS A 204 -5.25 21.92 0.61
N LEU A 205 -6.12 21.56 1.54
CA LEU A 205 -7.57 21.75 1.44
C LEU A 205 -7.94 23.24 1.40
N LEU A 206 -7.30 24.07 2.24
CA LEU A 206 -7.55 25.52 2.24
C LEU A 206 -7.08 26.19 0.94
N ARG A 207 -5.97 25.76 0.37
CA ARG A 207 -5.52 26.24 -0.96
C ARG A 207 -6.50 25.85 -2.06
N ARG A 208 -7.04 24.62 -2.03
CA ARG A 208 -8.08 24.20 -2.98
C ARG A 208 -9.37 25.02 -2.81
N ALA A 209 -9.80 25.24 -1.57
CA ALA A 209 -10.98 26.05 -1.27
C ALA A 209 -10.84 27.49 -1.82
N ALA A 210 -9.65 28.09 -1.66
CA ALA A 210 -9.36 29.40 -2.24
C ALA A 210 -9.45 29.40 -3.79
N GLY A 211 -9.04 28.32 -4.44
CA GLY A 211 -9.22 28.15 -5.89
C GLY A 211 -10.69 28.12 -6.31
N PHE A 212 -11.52 27.33 -5.58
CA PHE A 212 -12.97 27.27 -5.85
C PHE A 212 -13.70 28.58 -5.55
N ALA A 213 -13.23 29.38 -4.60
CA ALA A 213 -13.78 30.70 -4.34
C ALA A 213 -13.70 31.63 -5.56
N HIS A 214 -12.63 31.53 -6.37
CA HIS A 214 -12.50 32.31 -7.62
C HIS A 214 -13.49 31.85 -8.70
N SER A 215 -13.93 30.60 -8.71
CA SER A 215 -14.94 30.08 -9.63
C SER A 215 -16.38 30.23 -9.12
N GLY A 216 -16.58 30.73 -7.90
CA GLY A 216 -17.88 30.94 -7.29
C GLY A 216 -18.52 29.67 -6.73
N ASP A 217 -17.82 28.56 -6.63
CA ASP A 217 -18.32 27.32 -6.04
C ASP A 217 -18.29 27.36 -4.50
N THR A 218 -19.31 28.01 -3.94
CA THR A 218 -19.42 28.20 -2.49
C THR A 218 -19.67 26.89 -1.72
N VAL A 219 -20.25 25.88 -2.35
CA VAL A 219 -20.53 24.57 -1.74
C VAL A 219 -19.22 23.81 -1.50
N GLU A 220 -18.38 23.75 -2.53
CA GLU A 220 -17.08 23.08 -2.40
C GLU A 220 -16.12 23.84 -1.47
N VAL A 221 -16.18 25.18 -1.48
CA VAL A 221 -15.43 26.00 -0.50
C VAL A 221 -15.84 25.66 0.93
N ALA A 222 -17.13 25.62 1.23
CA ALA A 222 -17.62 25.30 2.57
C ALA A 222 -17.21 23.88 2.99
N ARG A 223 -17.37 22.89 2.10
CA ARG A 223 -17.00 21.50 2.35
C ARG A 223 -15.50 21.32 2.67
N LEU A 224 -14.62 21.89 1.85
CA LEU A 224 -13.18 21.77 2.04
C LEU A 224 -12.71 22.51 3.31
N THR A 225 -13.31 23.65 3.61
CA THR A 225 -13.01 24.42 4.82
C THR A 225 -13.44 23.66 6.08
N ASP A 226 -14.63 23.07 6.10
CA ASP A 226 -15.11 22.23 7.21
C ASP A 226 -14.14 21.08 7.49
N ILE A 227 -13.76 20.31 6.47
CA ILE A 227 -12.82 19.20 6.63
C ILE A 227 -11.47 19.70 7.19
N ALA A 228 -10.95 20.82 6.68
CA ALA A 228 -9.68 21.38 7.14
C ALA A 228 -9.74 21.80 8.62
N GLU A 229 -10.86 22.40 9.07
CA GLU A 229 -11.07 22.78 10.47
C GLU A 229 -11.21 21.55 11.37
N ARG A 230 -11.93 20.53 10.95
CA ARG A 230 -12.07 19.26 11.67
C ARG A 230 -10.74 18.54 11.84
N LEU A 231 -9.88 18.49 10.80
CA LEU A 231 -8.53 17.92 10.91
C LEU A 231 -7.69 18.68 11.95
N ARG A 232 -7.76 20.02 11.97
CA ARG A 232 -7.08 20.84 12.98
C ARG A 232 -7.58 20.54 14.39
N HIS A 233 -8.89 20.36 14.55
CA HIS A 233 -9.50 20.07 15.84
C HIS A 233 -9.14 18.65 16.32
N TYR A 234 -9.12 17.67 15.43
CA TYR A 234 -8.81 16.27 15.70
C TYR A 234 -7.44 16.09 16.38
N VAL A 235 -6.44 16.89 15.97
CA VAL A 235 -5.10 16.90 16.60
C VAL A 235 -5.11 17.56 18.00
N ARG A 236 -6.05 18.49 18.27
CA ARG A 236 -6.04 19.28 19.52
C ARG A 236 -6.75 18.61 20.69
N VAL A 237 -7.76 17.81 20.44
CA VAL A 237 -8.66 17.28 21.49
C VAL A 237 -8.05 16.13 22.27
N ARG A 238 -6.95 15.55 21.81
CA ARG A 238 -6.27 14.42 22.49
C ARG A 238 -4.85 14.77 22.99
N LYS A 239 -4.53 16.07 23.12
CA LYS A 239 -3.42 16.56 23.92
C LYS A 239 -3.92 16.90 25.32
#